data_efadf8fe4357beb0addc1888b32fedd3
#
_entry.id   efadf8fe4357beb0addc1888b32fedd3
#
_cell.length_a   1.000
_cell.length_b   1.000
_cell.length_c   1.000
_cell.angle_alpha   90.00
_cell.angle_beta   90.00
_cell.angle_gamma   90.00
#
_symmetry.space_group_name_H-M   'P 1'
#
loop_
_entity.id
_entity.type
_entity.pdbx_description
1 polymer ?
#
loop_
_entity_poly.entity_id
_entity_poly.type
_entity_poly.pdbx_seq_one_letter_code
_entity_poly.pdbx_strand_id
1 'polypeptide(L)'
;MTEILLESVCKKFRSTEAVRDLNLNIKDGEFMVLLGPSGCGKTTTLRMIAGLEKPTGGSIYFDGKKVNDLEPKERNIAMVFQEYALYPHMTVFDNIALNLKVSKVPKDEIQRRVMETAKLLKIEELLQRKPGELSGGQQQRVALGRAIVRNPSVYLMDEPLSNLDAILRVKMRAELKKLHERLGTTTVYVTHDQVEAMTLADRVAIMDKGILLQVGDPQQVYMRPATKFVGEFVGSPPMNFMESSLIEKNGKFFLCVDHILLEIERDLAKFVREKASGPDVVIGIRPENVKVYTRPMKNLIKTKIYLVQRLGNDTYVSLEVGKNLIIARTSPAFKNKEGDEAYIKFDKKHMHIIDKKSEKVIV
;
A
#
# COMPACT_ATOMS: atom_id res chain seq x y z
N MET A 1 5.56 -10.19 -22.41
CA MET A 1 5.08 -9.91 -21.06
C MET A 1 6.07 -10.59 -20.14
N THR A 2 6.21 -10.19 -18.89
CA THR A 2 7.38 -10.63 -18.10
C THR A 2 7.00 -10.86 -16.65
N GLU A 3 7.19 -12.10 -16.16
CA GLU A 3 7.17 -12.45 -14.76
C GLU A 3 8.48 -12.01 -14.09
N ILE A 4 8.40 -11.50 -12.84
CA ILE A 4 9.56 -11.10 -12.05
C ILE A 4 9.60 -11.91 -10.76
N LEU A 5 10.70 -12.64 -10.54
CA LEU A 5 10.93 -13.40 -9.33
C LEU A 5 12.15 -12.86 -8.58
N LEU A 6 11.96 -12.52 -7.31
CA LEU A 6 13.01 -12.17 -6.37
C LEU A 6 13.17 -13.34 -5.38
N GLU A 7 14.38 -13.90 -5.30
CA GLU A 7 14.71 -15.02 -4.41
C GLU A 7 15.80 -14.59 -3.43
N SER A 8 15.44 -14.53 -2.14
CA SER A 8 16.32 -14.18 -1.01
C SER A 8 17.15 -12.91 -1.28
N VAL A 9 16.53 -11.91 -1.93
CA VAL A 9 17.21 -10.69 -2.35
C VAL A 9 17.57 -9.84 -1.14
N CYS A 10 18.84 -9.49 -1.02
CA CYS A 10 19.40 -8.65 0.04
C CYS A 10 20.11 -7.43 -0.54
N LYS A 11 20.06 -6.32 0.19
CA LYS A 11 20.86 -5.12 -0.11
C LYS A 11 21.39 -4.47 1.14
N LYS A 12 22.72 -4.36 1.21
CA LYS A 12 23.45 -3.63 2.25
C LYS A 12 24.16 -2.42 1.66
N PHE A 13 24.05 -1.27 2.34
CA PHE A 13 24.82 -0.05 2.09
C PHE A 13 25.70 0.19 3.33
N ARG A 14 26.99 -0.07 3.24
CA ARG A 14 27.94 0.04 4.38
C ARG A 14 27.39 -0.73 5.61
N SER A 15 26.89 0.00 6.62
CA SER A 15 26.34 -0.57 7.87
C SER A 15 24.80 -0.78 7.83
N THR A 16 24.11 -0.24 6.84
CA THR A 16 22.64 -0.29 6.77
C THR A 16 22.17 -1.40 5.85
N GLU A 17 21.35 -2.31 6.36
CA GLU A 17 20.70 -3.36 5.58
C GLU A 17 19.32 -2.84 5.10
N ALA A 18 19.29 -2.38 3.86
CA ALA A 18 18.11 -1.74 3.28
C ALA A 18 17.04 -2.74 2.82
N VAL A 19 17.43 -3.95 2.42
CA VAL A 19 16.53 -5.04 2.04
C VAL A 19 17.11 -6.35 2.59
N ARG A 20 16.24 -7.17 3.19
CA ARG A 20 16.60 -8.40 3.91
C ARG A 20 15.75 -9.56 3.41
N ASP A 21 16.39 -10.57 2.88
CA ASP A 21 15.77 -11.84 2.46
C ASP A 21 14.41 -11.67 1.76
N LEU A 22 14.38 -10.76 0.78
CA LEU A 22 13.15 -10.45 0.06
C LEU A 22 12.82 -11.56 -0.93
N ASN A 23 11.70 -12.23 -0.69
CA ASN A 23 11.13 -13.25 -1.56
C ASN A 23 9.80 -12.74 -2.11
N LEU A 24 9.72 -12.46 -3.42
CA LEU A 24 8.54 -11.89 -4.05
C LEU A 24 8.41 -12.38 -5.49
N ASN A 25 7.26 -12.95 -5.83
CA ASN A 25 6.90 -13.27 -7.20
C ASN A 25 5.85 -12.27 -7.69
N ILE A 26 6.12 -11.59 -8.80
CA ILE A 26 5.24 -10.67 -9.52
C ILE A 26 4.87 -11.35 -10.83
N LYS A 27 3.59 -11.63 -11.00
CA LYS A 27 3.08 -12.37 -12.16
C LYS A 27 3.14 -11.52 -13.42
N ASP A 28 3.15 -12.18 -14.56
CA ASP A 28 3.00 -11.52 -15.85
C ASP A 28 1.71 -10.69 -15.93
N GLY A 29 1.83 -9.45 -16.40
CA GLY A 29 0.71 -8.50 -16.51
C GLY A 29 0.18 -7.95 -15.19
N GLU A 30 0.79 -8.28 -14.05
CA GLU A 30 0.33 -7.86 -12.72
C GLU A 30 0.69 -6.41 -12.41
N PHE A 31 -0.21 -5.68 -11.75
CA PHE A 31 0.08 -4.40 -11.10
C PHE A 31 0.44 -4.66 -9.62
N MET A 32 1.73 -4.82 -9.36
CA MET A 32 2.27 -5.01 -8.01
C MET A 32 2.60 -3.68 -7.36
N VAL A 33 2.04 -3.39 -6.19
CA VAL A 33 2.38 -2.20 -5.40
C VAL A 33 3.26 -2.58 -4.21
N LEU A 34 4.43 -1.95 -4.10
CA LEU A 34 5.26 -1.99 -2.90
C LEU A 34 4.85 -0.83 -1.99
N LEU A 35 4.26 -1.15 -0.83
CA LEU A 35 3.72 -0.19 0.13
C LEU A 35 4.48 -0.30 1.47
N GLY A 36 4.72 0.83 2.12
CA GLY A 36 5.37 0.87 3.44
C GLY A 36 5.86 2.27 3.80
N PRO A 37 6.34 2.50 5.03
CA PRO A 37 6.85 3.79 5.47
C PRO A 37 8.10 4.21 4.69
N SER A 38 8.45 5.49 4.80
CA SER A 38 9.67 6.03 4.18
C SER A 38 10.90 5.30 4.72
N GLY A 39 11.85 4.97 3.84
CA GLY A 39 13.09 4.27 4.21
C GLY A 39 12.96 2.75 4.45
N CYS A 40 11.80 2.12 4.22
CA CYS A 40 11.64 0.68 4.44
C CYS A 40 12.21 -0.23 3.31
N GLY A 41 12.82 0.33 2.26
CA GLY A 41 13.49 -0.46 1.21
C GLY A 41 12.77 -0.54 -0.13
N LYS A 42 11.59 0.06 -0.32
CA LYS A 42 10.78 0.01 -1.56
C LYS A 42 11.54 0.51 -2.80
N THR A 43 12.02 1.75 -2.77
CA THR A 43 12.81 2.37 -3.86
C THR A 43 14.10 1.58 -4.12
N THR A 44 14.75 1.06 -3.07
CA THR A 44 15.93 0.20 -3.23
C THR A 44 15.57 -1.08 -3.98
N THR A 45 14.46 -1.72 -3.62
CA THR A 45 13.94 -2.91 -4.32
C THR A 45 13.64 -2.60 -5.79
N LEU A 46 12.92 -1.48 -6.04
CA LEU A 46 12.62 -1.04 -7.40
C LEU A 46 13.90 -0.82 -8.24
N ARG A 47 14.92 -0.15 -7.64
CA ARG A 47 16.22 0.09 -8.31
C ARG A 47 16.99 -1.20 -8.57
N MET A 48 16.89 -2.21 -7.70
CA MET A 48 17.48 -3.52 -7.95
C MET A 48 16.79 -4.25 -9.10
N ILE A 49 15.46 -4.19 -9.18
CA ILE A 49 14.70 -4.72 -10.34
C ILE A 49 15.11 -3.97 -11.63
N ALA A 50 15.29 -2.66 -11.55
CA ALA A 50 15.73 -1.84 -12.68
C ALA A 50 17.19 -2.11 -13.14
N GLY A 51 18.03 -2.73 -12.30
CA GLY A 51 19.46 -2.87 -12.54
C GLY A 51 20.28 -1.61 -12.27
N LEU A 52 19.66 -0.60 -11.63
CA LEU A 52 20.35 0.62 -11.17
C LEU A 52 21.14 0.39 -9.88
N GLU A 53 20.75 -0.63 -9.11
CA GLU A 53 21.44 -1.11 -7.94
C GLU A 53 21.67 -2.61 -8.04
N LYS A 54 22.86 -3.09 -7.67
CA LYS A 54 23.13 -4.54 -7.60
C LYS A 54 22.73 -5.07 -6.22
N PRO A 55 22.01 -6.20 -6.14
CA PRO A 55 21.79 -6.87 -4.85
C PRO A 55 23.12 -7.33 -4.26
N THR A 56 23.23 -7.35 -2.94
CA THR A 56 24.40 -7.90 -2.22
C THR A 56 24.26 -9.39 -1.97
N GLY A 57 23.07 -9.95 -2.11
CA GLY A 57 22.75 -11.38 -2.03
C GLY A 57 21.45 -11.69 -2.72
N GLY A 58 21.21 -12.95 -3.00
CA GLY A 58 20.01 -13.43 -3.69
C GLY A 58 20.03 -13.21 -5.20
N SER A 59 18.90 -13.48 -5.83
CA SER A 59 18.79 -13.46 -7.29
C SER A 59 17.47 -12.84 -7.75
N ILE A 60 17.53 -12.14 -8.88
CA ILE A 60 16.37 -11.54 -9.57
C ILE A 60 16.27 -12.20 -10.94
N TYR A 61 15.07 -12.66 -11.27
CA TYR A 61 14.79 -13.32 -12.54
C TYR A 61 13.67 -12.61 -13.28
N PHE A 62 13.82 -12.51 -14.60
CA PHE A 62 12.78 -12.13 -15.56
C PHE A 62 12.50 -13.34 -16.45
N ASP A 63 11.26 -13.85 -16.44
CA ASP A 63 10.86 -15.06 -17.19
C ASP A 63 11.84 -16.23 -16.97
N GLY A 64 12.24 -16.47 -15.73
CA GLY A 64 13.19 -17.53 -15.34
C GLY A 64 14.66 -17.23 -15.66
N LYS A 65 14.96 -16.14 -16.37
CA LYS A 65 16.34 -15.73 -16.68
C LYS A 65 16.88 -14.80 -15.60
N LYS A 66 18.02 -15.15 -15.00
CA LYS A 66 18.71 -14.31 -14.01
C LYS A 66 19.20 -13.01 -14.64
N VAL A 67 18.87 -11.87 -14.00
CA VAL A 67 19.17 -10.53 -14.52
C VAL A 67 20.11 -9.70 -13.63
N ASN A 68 20.68 -10.28 -12.57
CA ASN A 68 21.52 -9.54 -11.61
C ASN A 68 22.65 -8.73 -12.26
N ASP A 69 23.28 -9.28 -13.30
CA ASP A 69 24.43 -8.68 -13.97
C ASP A 69 24.06 -7.90 -15.24
N LEU A 70 22.79 -7.93 -15.66
CA LEU A 70 22.31 -7.18 -16.81
C LEU A 70 22.17 -5.69 -16.48
N GLU A 71 22.65 -4.83 -17.36
CA GLU A 71 22.43 -3.39 -17.27
C GLU A 71 20.95 -3.03 -17.51
N PRO A 72 20.46 -1.87 -17.04
CA PRO A 72 19.07 -1.44 -17.24
C PRO A 72 18.59 -1.48 -18.69
N LYS A 73 19.47 -1.13 -19.66
CA LYS A 73 19.15 -1.16 -21.09
C LYS A 73 18.85 -2.57 -21.63
N GLU A 74 19.43 -3.60 -21.00
CA GLU A 74 19.31 -5.01 -21.41
C GLU A 74 18.08 -5.69 -20.80
N ARG A 75 17.47 -5.08 -19.75
CA ARG A 75 16.29 -5.62 -19.06
C ARG A 75 14.96 -5.28 -19.73
N ASN A 76 14.98 -4.49 -20.82
CA ASN A 76 13.78 -4.01 -21.52
C ASN A 76 12.71 -3.42 -20.60
N ILE A 77 13.12 -2.57 -19.68
CA ILE A 77 12.26 -1.90 -18.70
C ILE A 77 12.08 -0.41 -19.04
N ALA A 78 11.02 0.21 -18.55
CA ALA A 78 10.90 1.66 -18.48
C ALA A 78 10.64 2.10 -17.03
N MET A 79 11.34 3.15 -16.60
CA MET A 79 11.21 3.68 -15.24
C MET A 79 10.68 5.11 -15.25
N VAL A 80 9.69 5.37 -14.39
CA VAL A 80 9.18 6.70 -14.08
C VAL A 80 9.69 7.07 -12.69
N PHE A 81 10.44 8.17 -12.60
CA PHE A 81 11.03 8.67 -11.36
C PHE A 81 10.09 9.64 -10.66
N GLN A 82 10.24 9.79 -9.35
CA GLN A 82 9.45 10.68 -8.50
C GLN A 82 9.51 12.15 -8.97
N GLU A 83 10.67 12.63 -9.44
CA GLU A 83 10.86 14.01 -9.95
C GLU A 83 10.61 14.13 -11.47
N TYR A 84 9.92 13.15 -12.08
CA TYR A 84 9.64 13.06 -13.51
C TYR A 84 10.89 13.00 -14.40
N ALA A 85 12.02 13.56 -14.00
CA ALA A 85 13.32 13.60 -14.70
C ALA A 85 13.20 14.02 -16.18
N LEU A 86 12.36 15.01 -16.48
CA LEU A 86 12.20 15.56 -17.84
C LEU A 86 13.42 16.41 -18.19
N TYR A 87 13.80 16.40 -19.47
CA TYR A 87 14.87 17.24 -19.99
C TYR A 87 14.32 18.66 -20.22
N PRO A 88 14.72 19.67 -19.43
CA PRO A 88 14.07 20.99 -19.42
C PRO A 88 14.28 21.79 -20.69
N HIS A 89 15.37 21.52 -21.44
CA HIS A 89 15.71 22.19 -22.70
C HIS A 89 15.00 21.58 -23.92
N MET A 90 14.40 20.40 -23.80
CA MET A 90 13.70 19.68 -24.85
C MET A 90 12.20 19.97 -24.82
N THR A 91 11.55 19.91 -25.99
CA THR A 91 10.08 19.93 -26.08
C THR A 91 9.48 18.64 -25.49
N VAL A 92 8.15 18.63 -25.27
CA VAL A 92 7.41 17.41 -24.90
C VAL A 92 7.63 16.31 -25.95
N PHE A 93 7.52 16.67 -27.23
CA PHE A 93 7.79 15.75 -28.34
C PHE A 93 9.19 15.13 -28.22
N ASP A 94 10.22 15.96 -28.02
CA ASP A 94 11.59 15.50 -27.93
C ASP A 94 11.87 14.65 -26.69
N ASN A 95 11.24 14.99 -25.55
CA ASN A 95 11.30 14.18 -24.33
C ASN A 95 10.77 12.77 -24.57
N ILE A 96 9.60 12.64 -25.23
CA ILE A 96 8.99 11.35 -25.53
C ILE A 96 9.81 10.61 -26.59
N ALA A 97 10.25 11.28 -27.65
CA ALA A 97 10.95 10.70 -28.79
C ALA A 97 12.38 10.26 -28.48
N LEU A 98 13.01 10.77 -27.40
CA LEU A 98 14.45 10.64 -27.17
C LEU A 98 14.97 9.21 -27.29
N ASN A 99 14.33 8.28 -26.58
CA ASN A 99 14.75 6.88 -26.60
C ASN A 99 14.66 6.24 -28.01
N LEU A 100 13.62 6.59 -28.77
CA LEU A 100 13.46 6.11 -30.15
C LEU A 100 14.53 6.67 -31.06
N LYS A 101 14.91 7.96 -30.89
CA LYS A 101 16.00 8.60 -31.62
C LYS A 101 17.34 7.93 -31.32
N VAL A 102 17.63 7.66 -30.04
CA VAL A 102 18.87 6.95 -29.62
C VAL A 102 18.91 5.54 -30.20
N SER A 103 17.78 4.86 -30.29
CA SER A 103 17.64 3.53 -30.90
C SER A 103 17.62 3.58 -32.45
N LYS A 104 17.83 4.75 -33.05
CA LYS A 104 17.88 4.95 -34.54
C LYS A 104 16.60 4.49 -35.25
N VAL A 105 15.43 4.61 -34.61
CA VAL A 105 14.14 4.34 -35.24
C VAL A 105 13.90 5.35 -36.34
N PRO A 106 13.30 4.97 -37.50
CA PRO A 106 12.99 5.89 -38.61
C PRO A 106 12.11 7.07 -38.16
N LYS A 107 12.31 8.26 -38.73
CA LYS A 107 11.63 9.50 -38.35
C LYS A 107 10.11 9.39 -38.41
N ASP A 108 9.58 8.79 -39.49
CA ASP A 108 8.12 8.62 -39.66
C ASP A 108 7.51 7.73 -38.59
N GLU A 109 8.22 6.68 -38.18
CA GLU A 109 7.80 5.78 -37.12
C GLU A 109 7.88 6.47 -35.75
N ILE A 110 8.92 7.31 -35.50
CA ILE A 110 8.99 8.15 -34.29
C ILE A 110 7.78 9.07 -34.23
N GLN A 111 7.47 9.78 -35.31
CA GLN A 111 6.33 10.69 -35.38
C GLN A 111 5.02 9.95 -35.07
N ARG A 112 4.81 8.79 -35.68
CA ARG A 112 3.63 7.95 -35.47
C ARG A 112 3.49 7.52 -33.97
N ARG A 113 4.54 6.91 -33.40
CA ARG A 113 4.52 6.42 -32.00
C ARG A 113 4.35 7.53 -30.99
N VAL A 114 5.05 8.67 -31.18
CA VAL A 114 4.89 9.83 -30.27
C VAL A 114 3.47 10.36 -30.33
N MET A 115 2.88 10.48 -31.53
CA MET A 115 1.50 10.97 -31.68
C MET A 115 0.48 10.00 -31.06
N GLU A 116 0.64 8.70 -31.27
CA GLU A 116 -0.22 7.68 -30.63
C GLU A 116 -0.14 7.75 -29.11
N THR A 117 1.09 7.87 -28.56
CA THR A 117 1.33 8.02 -27.12
C THR A 117 0.73 9.32 -26.60
N ALA A 118 0.87 10.43 -27.31
CA ALA A 118 0.31 11.72 -26.95
C ALA A 118 -1.23 11.66 -26.88
N LYS A 119 -1.88 11.05 -27.88
CA LYS A 119 -3.33 10.81 -27.91
C LYS A 119 -3.79 9.96 -26.73
N LEU A 120 -3.05 8.87 -26.43
CA LEU A 120 -3.36 8.01 -25.30
C LEU A 120 -3.38 8.79 -23.97
N LEU A 121 -2.45 9.73 -23.81
CA LEU A 121 -2.26 10.54 -22.60
C LEU A 121 -2.97 11.90 -22.63
N LYS A 122 -3.65 12.25 -23.74
CA LYS A 122 -4.35 13.53 -23.95
C LYS A 122 -3.41 14.73 -23.76
N ILE A 123 -2.27 14.71 -24.45
CA ILE A 123 -1.23 15.76 -24.42
C ILE A 123 -0.80 16.21 -25.82
N GLU A 124 -1.60 15.95 -26.86
CA GLU A 124 -1.24 16.28 -28.26
C GLU A 124 -0.93 17.76 -28.43
N GLU A 125 -1.75 18.63 -27.81
CA GLU A 125 -1.61 20.09 -27.86
C GLU A 125 -0.36 20.61 -27.12
N LEU A 126 0.28 19.76 -26.31
CA LEU A 126 1.43 20.14 -25.50
C LEU A 126 2.77 19.76 -26.15
N LEU A 127 2.76 19.06 -27.29
CA LEU A 127 3.96 18.45 -27.89
C LEU A 127 5.08 19.46 -28.20
N GLN A 128 4.74 20.73 -28.49
CA GLN A 128 5.72 21.78 -28.80
C GLN A 128 6.16 22.59 -27.56
N ARG A 129 5.53 22.36 -26.38
CA ARG A 129 5.89 23.06 -25.15
C ARG A 129 7.12 22.44 -24.50
N LYS A 130 7.78 23.22 -23.62
CA LYS A 130 8.85 22.75 -22.76
C LYS A 130 8.32 22.39 -21.36
N PRO A 131 9.02 21.55 -20.58
CA PRO A 131 8.57 21.14 -19.24
C PRO A 131 8.22 22.30 -18.31
N GLY A 132 8.98 23.41 -18.35
CA GLY A 132 8.69 24.60 -17.50
C GLY A 132 7.36 25.30 -17.80
N GLU A 133 6.72 25.01 -18.94
CA GLU A 133 5.42 25.59 -19.34
C GLU A 133 4.24 24.67 -18.99
N LEU A 134 4.51 23.58 -18.26
CA LEU A 134 3.54 22.54 -17.96
C LEU A 134 3.17 22.53 -16.46
N SER A 135 1.91 22.22 -16.16
CA SER A 135 1.51 21.87 -14.79
C SER A 135 2.13 20.52 -14.36
N GLY A 136 2.21 20.26 -13.05
CA GLY A 136 2.76 18.99 -12.52
C GLY A 136 2.10 17.75 -13.13
N GLY A 137 0.78 17.74 -13.28
CA GLY A 137 0.07 16.62 -13.92
C GLY A 137 0.38 16.48 -15.41
N GLN A 138 0.63 17.58 -16.13
CA GLN A 138 1.07 17.53 -17.51
C GLN A 138 2.50 16.99 -17.62
N GLN A 139 3.42 17.43 -16.75
CA GLN A 139 4.78 16.91 -16.66
C GLN A 139 4.79 15.39 -16.39
N GLN A 140 3.93 14.94 -15.48
CA GLN A 140 3.76 13.51 -15.19
C GLN A 140 3.31 12.72 -16.43
N ARG A 141 2.29 13.21 -17.16
CA ARG A 141 1.85 12.56 -18.40
C ARG A 141 2.98 12.49 -19.43
N VAL A 142 3.81 13.51 -19.51
CA VAL A 142 4.99 13.49 -20.39
C VAL A 142 6.00 12.43 -19.94
N ALA A 143 6.25 12.30 -18.63
CA ALA A 143 7.14 11.26 -18.09
C ALA A 143 6.59 9.84 -18.36
N LEU A 144 5.28 9.64 -18.20
CA LEU A 144 4.60 8.40 -18.60
C LEU A 144 4.73 8.16 -20.11
N GLY A 145 4.54 9.19 -20.94
CA GLY A 145 4.69 9.10 -22.40
C GLY A 145 6.09 8.64 -22.80
N ARG A 146 7.12 9.15 -22.15
CA ARG A 146 8.50 8.73 -22.35
C ARG A 146 8.74 7.25 -22.00
N ALA A 147 8.03 6.74 -21.01
CA ALA A 147 8.08 5.33 -20.63
C ALA A 147 7.31 4.43 -21.63
N ILE A 148 6.09 4.84 -21.98
CA ILE A 148 5.15 4.04 -22.80
C ILE A 148 5.63 3.90 -24.25
N VAL A 149 6.18 4.97 -24.85
CA VAL A 149 6.58 4.99 -26.27
C VAL A 149 7.59 3.89 -26.65
N ARG A 150 8.31 3.36 -25.64
CA ARG A 150 9.29 2.27 -25.83
C ARG A 150 8.64 0.89 -25.92
N ASN A 151 7.38 0.74 -25.48
CA ASN A 151 6.71 -0.56 -25.34
C ASN A 151 7.56 -1.57 -24.54
N PRO A 152 7.95 -1.26 -23.30
CA PRO A 152 8.78 -2.12 -22.47
C PRO A 152 8.02 -3.37 -22.01
N SER A 153 8.76 -4.39 -21.55
CA SER A 153 8.15 -5.58 -20.94
C SER A 153 7.76 -5.37 -19.47
N VAL A 154 8.33 -4.36 -18.79
CA VAL A 154 8.03 -4.02 -17.39
C VAL A 154 8.04 -2.50 -17.21
N TYR A 155 7.02 -1.98 -16.51
CA TYR A 155 7.00 -0.62 -16.00
C TYR A 155 7.41 -0.59 -14.53
N LEU A 156 8.34 0.30 -14.20
CA LEU A 156 8.79 0.57 -12.84
C LEU A 156 8.44 2.02 -12.49
N MET A 157 7.69 2.25 -11.41
CA MET A 157 7.20 3.58 -11.04
C MET A 157 7.56 3.89 -9.60
N ASP A 158 8.40 4.91 -9.38
CA ASP A 158 8.86 5.33 -8.06
C ASP A 158 8.09 6.58 -7.62
N GLU A 159 7.06 6.41 -6.78
CA GLU A 159 6.18 7.46 -6.23
C GLU A 159 5.70 8.49 -7.28
N PRO A 160 5.17 8.07 -8.45
CA PRO A 160 4.95 8.98 -9.57
C PRO A 160 3.85 10.03 -9.31
N LEU A 161 2.98 9.85 -8.31
CA LEU A 161 1.88 10.76 -7.99
C LEU A 161 2.15 11.68 -6.77
N SER A 162 3.30 11.52 -6.09
CA SER A 162 3.59 12.19 -4.82
C SER A 162 3.56 13.73 -4.92
N ASN A 163 4.02 14.28 -6.05
CA ASN A 163 4.14 15.73 -6.29
C ASN A 163 2.86 16.39 -6.83
N LEU A 164 1.72 15.68 -6.85
CA LEU A 164 0.44 16.19 -7.35
C LEU A 164 -0.48 16.63 -6.21
N ASP A 165 -1.31 17.64 -6.46
CA ASP A 165 -2.40 18.01 -5.58
C ASP A 165 -3.46 16.89 -5.47
N ALA A 166 -4.30 16.95 -4.43
CA ALA A 166 -5.27 15.90 -4.13
C ALA A 166 -6.28 15.62 -5.26
N ILE A 167 -6.78 16.68 -5.92
CA ILE A 167 -7.79 16.55 -6.98
C ILE A 167 -7.16 15.86 -8.21
N LEU A 168 -5.98 16.32 -8.59
CA LEU A 168 -5.27 15.80 -9.74
C LEU A 168 -4.81 14.34 -9.49
N ARG A 169 -4.38 14.01 -8.25
CA ARG A 169 -4.00 12.66 -7.85
C ARG A 169 -5.14 11.67 -8.04
N VAL A 170 -6.39 12.04 -7.65
CA VAL A 170 -7.57 11.19 -7.88
C VAL A 170 -7.77 10.90 -9.37
N LYS A 171 -7.68 11.93 -10.23
CA LYS A 171 -7.82 11.76 -11.69
C LYS A 171 -6.73 10.89 -12.27
N MET A 172 -5.48 11.13 -11.87
CA MET A 172 -4.33 10.40 -12.38
C MET A 172 -4.30 8.93 -11.98
N ARG A 173 -4.76 8.58 -10.75
CA ARG A 173 -4.95 7.18 -10.36
C ARG A 173 -5.90 6.45 -11.30
N ALA A 174 -7.06 7.04 -11.58
CA ALA A 174 -8.03 6.44 -12.49
C ALA A 174 -7.46 6.27 -13.93
N GLU A 175 -6.69 7.24 -14.40
CA GLU A 175 -6.02 7.16 -15.71
C GLU A 175 -4.93 6.07 -15.73
N LEU A 176 -4.12 5.97 -14.67
CA LEU A 176 -3.08 4.93 -14.56
C LEU A 176 -3.69 3.52 -14.55
N LYS A 177 -4.77 3.30 -13.77
CA LYS A 177 -5.45 2.00 -13.75
C LYS A 177 -5.96 1.62 -15.16
N LYS A 178 -6.66 2.53 -15.83
CA LYS A 178 -7.13 2.30 -17.22
C LYS A 178 -5.99 2.09 -18.22
N LEU A 179 -4.88 2.80 -18.03
CA LEU A 179 -3.70 2.64 -18.87
C LEU A 179 -3.10 1.25 -18.71
N HIS A 180 -2.91 0.80 -17.45
CA HIS A 180 -2.43 -0.54 -17.17
C HIS A 180 -3.34 -1.62 -17.76
N GLU A 181 -4.65 -1.54 -17.55
CA GLU A 181 -5.64 -2.46 -18.13
C GLU A 181 -5.55 -2.54 -19.66
N ARG A 182 -5.26 -1.42 -20.32
CA ARG A 182 -5.10 -1.37 -21.78
C ARG A 182 -3.79 -1.97 -22.26
N LEU A 183 -2.69 -1.73 -21.53
CA LEU A 183 -1.35 -2.18 -21.92
C LEU A 183 -1.10 -3.63 -21.51
N GLY A 184 -1.69 -4.11 -20.43
CA GLY A 184 -1.50 -5.45 -19.88
C GLY A 184 -0.07 -5.77 -19.48
N THR A 185 0.79 -4.76 -19.32
CA THR A 185 2.22 -4.93 -19.06
C THR A 185 2.50 -4.98 -17.57
N THR A 186 3.35 -5.90 -17.13
CA THR A 186 3.79 -6.02 -15.74
C THR A 186 4.27 -4.68 -15.19
N THR A 187 3.71 -4.28 -14.06
CA THR A 187 3.98 -2.96 -13.45
C THR A 187 4.37 -3.13 -11.99
N VAL A 188 5.51 -2.56 -11.60
CA VAL A 188 5.92 -2.44 -10.20
C VAL A 188 5.84 -0.98 -9.79
N TYR A 189 5.02 -0.70 -8.81
CA TYR A 189 4.69 0.65 -8.37
C TYR A 189 5.09 0.82 -6.90
N VAL A 190 5.86 1.86 -6.60
CA VAL A 190 6.24 2.22 -5.23
C VAL A 190 5.40 3.40 -4.77
N THR A 191 4.84 3.31 -3.58
CA THR A 191 4.15 4.42 -2.93
C THR A 191 4.19 4.28 -1.40
N HIS A 192 3.94 5.38 -0.70
CA HIS A 192 3.59 5.41 0.72
C HIS A 192 2.10 5.76 0.93
N ASP A 193 1.36 6.06 -0.15
CA ASP A 193 -0.08 6.38 -0.11
C ASP A 193 -0.91 5.08 -0.18
N GLN A 194 -1.62 4.81 0.93
CA GLN A 194 -2.47 3.62 1.05
C GLN A 194 -3.62 3.63 0.04
N VAL A 195 -4.17 4.81 -0.28
CA VAL A 195 -5.30 4.91 -1.23
C VAL A 195 -4.83 4.54 -2.64
N GLU A 196 -3.60 4.90 -3.02
CA GLU A 196 -3.00 4.46 -4.27
C GLU A 196 -2.86 2.94 -4.30
N ALA A 197 -2.27 2.36 -3.25
CA ALA A 197 -2.09 0.92 -3.15
C ALA A 197 -3.41 0.16 -3.23
N MET A 198 -4.40 0.57 -2.45
CA MET A 198 -5.72 -0.09 -2.39
C MET A 198 -6.54 0.04 -3.68
N THR A 199 -6.28 1.07 -4.51
CA THR A 199 -7.07 1.34 -5.72
C THR A 199 -6.40 0.87 -7.01
N LEU A 200 -5.07 0.86 -7.08
CA LEU A 200 -4.33 0.52 -8.29
C LEU A 200 -3.93 -0.95 -8.35
N ALA A 201 -3.55 -1.53 -7.21
CA ALA A 201 -2.89 -2.83 -7.16
C ALA A 201 -3.83 -3.99 -7.48
N ASP A 202 -3.28 -4.99 -8.17
CA ASP A 202 -3.81 -6.35 -8.18
C ASP A 202 -3.34 -7.09 -6.92
N ARG A 203 -2.05 -6.86 -6.51
CA ARG A 203 -1.52 -7.28 -5.21
C ARG A 203 -0.65 -6.19 -4.60
N VAL A 204 -0.69 -6.11 -3.26
CA VAL A 204 0.12 -5.19 -2.45
C VAL A 204 1.14 -5.98 -1.67
N ALA A 205 2.40 -5.56 -1.72
CA ALA A 205 3.51 -6.07 -0.91
C ALA A 205 3.83 -5.04 0.19
N ILE A 206 3.52 -5.38 1.45
CA ILE A 206 3.78 -4.51 2.60
C ILE A 206 5.19 -4.73 3.10
N MET A 207 5.98 -3.66 3.11
CA MET A 207 7.37 -3.67 3.57
C MET A 207 7.57 -2.82 4.81
N ASP A 208 8.34 -3.32 5.77
CA ASP A 208 8.86 -2.54 6.90
C ASP A 208 10.30 -2.94 7.21
N LYS A 209 11.16 -1.95 7.49
CA LYS A 209 12.57 -2.14 7.88
C LYS A 209 13.35 -3.13 7.01
N GLY A 210 13.11 -3.10 5.71
CA GLY A 210 13.77 -3.97 4.72
C GLY A 210 13.18 -5.36 4.59
N ILE A 211 12.10 -5.68 5.29
CA ILE A 211 11.46 -7.00 5.31
C ILE A 211 10.09 -6.93 4.64
N LEU A 212 9.74 -7.95 3.88
CA LEU A 212 8.41 -8.18 3.34
C LEU A 212 7.54 -8.83 4.40
N LEU A 213 6.52 -8.11 4.88
CA LEU A 213 5.64 -8.61 5.95
C LEU A 213 4.43 -9.38 5.43
N GLN A 214 3.85 -8.91 4.32
CA GLN A 214 2.66 -9.52 3.72
C GLN A 214 2.55 -9.17 2.25
N VAL A 215 2.06 -10.14 1.45
CA VAL A 215 1.65 -9.92 0.04
C VAL A 215 0.25 -10.48 -0.14
N GLY A 216 -0.62 -9.74 -0.80
CA GLY A 216 -1.96 -10.22 -1.09
C GLY A 216 -2.79 -9.21 -1.85
N ASP A 217 -4.00 -9.62 -2.23
CA ASP A 217 -5.04 -8.72 -2.70
C ASP A 217 -5.26 -7.57 -1.70
N PRO A 218 -5.46 -6.32 -2.15
CA PRO A 218 -5.66 -5.18 -1.26
C PRO A 218 -6.71 -5.41 -0.17
N GLN A 219 -7.86 -5.96 -0.54
CA GLN A 219 -8.94 -6.22 0.42
C GLN A 219 -8.56 -7.29 1.45
N GLN A 220 -7.84 -8.35 1.02
CA GLN A 220 -7.33 -9.36 1.94
C GLN A 220 -6.32 -8.79 2.93
N VAL A 221 -5.38 -7.95 2.46
CA VAL A 221 -4.40 -7.29 3.33
C VAL A 221 -5.09 -6.39 4.37
N TYR A 222 -6.14 -5.67 3.96
CA TYR A 222 -6.94 -4.84 4.87
C TYR A 222 -7.71 -5.67 5.89
N MET A 223 -8.44 -6.71 5.43
CA MET A 223 -9.34 -7.51 6.28
C MET A 223 -8.60 -8.55 7.14
N ARG A 224 -7.45 -9.05 6.69
CA ARG A 224 -6.68 -10.11 7.33
C ARG A 224 -5.19 -9.73 7.40
N PRO A 225 -4.83 -8.73 8.22
CA PRO A 225 -3.43 -8.36 8.40
C PRO A 225 -2.65 -9.52 9.01
N ALA A 226 -1.44 -9.77 8.53
CA ALA A 226 -0.59 -10.84 9.05
C ALA A 226 0.07 -10.47 10.39
N THR A 227 0.25 -9.17 10.64
CA THR A 227 0.91 -8.64 11.84
C THR A 227 0.19 -7.42 12.38
N LYS A 228 0.46 -7.08 13.65
CA LYS A 228 0.00 -5.83 14.27
C LYS A 228 0.39 -4.61 13.42
N PHE A 229 1.65 -4.58 12.94
CA PHE A 229 2.13 -3.50 12.08
C PHE A 229 1.26 -3.32 10.82
N VAL A 230 0.93 -4.39 10.12
CA VAL A 230 0.08 -4.31 8.92
C VAL A 230 -1.31 -3.77 9.27
N GLY A 231 -1.90 -4.21 10.39
CA GLY A 231 -3.18 -3.71 10.88
C GLY A 231 -3.16 -2.23 11.23
N GLU A 232 -2.06 -1.75 11.81
CA GLU A 232 -1.82 -0.35 12.15
C GLU A 232 -1.54 0.51 10.92
N PHE A 233 -0.67 0.02 10.03
CA PHE A 233 -0.21 0.78 8.89
C PHE A 233 -1.26 0.87 7.77
N VAL A 234 -2.08 -0.17 7.55
CA VAL A 234 -3.09 -0.20 6.48
C VAL A 234 -4.46 0.16 7.03
N GLY A 235 -5.00 1.29 6.58
CA GLY A 235 -6.30 1.84 6.98
C GLY A 235 -6.20 3.24 7.58
N SER A 236 -7.19 4.08 7.28
CA SER A 236 -7.32 5.44 7.83
C SER A 236 -8.75 5.67 8.29
N PRO A 237 -8.98 5.75 9.61
CA PRO A 237 -8.04 5.57 10.71
C PRO A 237 -7.45 4.16 10.81
N PRO A 238 -6.32 4.00 11.54
CA PRO A 238 -5.72 2.69 11.77
C PRO A 238 -6.62 1.75 12.58
N MET A 239 -6.27 0.47 12.63
CA MET A 239 -6.91 -0.51 13.51
C MET A 239 -6.70 -0.11 14.98
N ASN A 240 -7.72 -0.24 15.80
CA ASN A 240 -7.59 -0.09 17.25
C ASN A 240 -6.90 -1.31 17.85
N PHE A 241 -6.02 -1.09 18.83
CA PHE A 241 -5.35 -2.15 19.57
C PHE A 241 -5.57 -1.99 21.05
N MET A 242 -5.89 -3.11 21.74
CA MET A 242 -6.10 -3.16 23.18
C MET A 242 -5.32 -4.35 23.75
N GLU A 243 -4.49 -4.11 24.76
CA GLU A 243 -3.85 -5.19 25.49
C GLU A 243 -4.92 -5.99 26.26
N SER A 244 -4.78 -7.30 26.26
CA SER A 244 -5.76 -8.22 26.83
C SER A 244 -5.08 -9.47 27.35
N SER A 245 -5.72 -10.15 28.28
CA SER A 245 -5.31 -11.48 28.76
C SER A 245 -6.44 -12.48 28.55
N LEU A 246 -6.08 -13.67 28.05
CA LEU A 246 -7.03 -14.78 27.92
C LEU A 246 -7.21 -15.46 29.28
N ILE A 247 -8.42 -15.38 29.84
CA ILE A 247 -8.77 -15.95 31.13
C ILE A 247 -9.93 -16.94 31.01
N GLU A 248 -10.00 -17.87 31.98
CA GLU A 248 -11.11 -18.79 32.13
C GLU A 248 -11.82 -18.51 33.48
N LYS A 249 -13.13 -18.32 33.42
CA LYS A 249 -13.97 -18.07 34.63
C LYS A 249 -15.30 -18.82 34.50
N ASN A 250 -15.62 -19.65 35.48
CA ASN A 250 -16.85 -20.45 35.51
C ASN A 250 -17.07 -21.30 34.25
N GLY A 251 -16.02 -21.91 33.70
CA GLY A 251 -16.07 -22.75 32.50
C GLY A 251 -16.25 -21.99 31.16
N LYS A 252 -16.24 -20.66 31.19
CA LYS A 252 -16.30 -19.77 30.05
C LYS A 252 -14.97 -19.06 29.85
N PHE A 253 -14.67 -18.70 28.60
CA PHE A 253 -13.44 -18.03 28.23
C PHE A 253 -13.69 -16.56 27.89
N PHE A 254 -12.78 -15.72 28.36
CA PHE A 254 -12.88 -14.27 28.16
C PHE A 254 -11.54 -13.68 27.75
N LEU A 255 -11.59 -12.66 26.89
CA LEU A 255 -10.50 -11.70 26.70
C LEU A 255 -10.75 -10.56 27.70
N CYS A 256 -9.83 -10.38 28.65
CA CYS A 256 -9.92 -9.37 29.68
C CYS A 256 -9.11 -8.13 29.28
N VAL A 257 -9.80 -7.03 28.99
CA VAL A 257 -9.20 -5.71 28.74
C VAL A 257 -9.44 -4.86 29.99
N ASP A 258 -8.42 -4.62 30.78
CA ASP A 258 -8.53 -4.02 32.11
C ASP A 258 -9.56 -4.77 32.99
N HIS A 259 -10.75 -4.20 33.14
CA HIS A 259 -11.88 -4.79 33.91
C HIS A 259 -13.04 -5.27 33.01
N ILE A 260 -12.90 -5.14 31.69
CA ILE A 260 -13.94 -5.50 30.72
C ILE A 260 -13.71 -6.94 30.25
N LEU A 261 -14.74 -7.78 30.40
CA LEU A 261 -14.72 -9.18 30.00
C LEU A 261 -15.45 -9.36 28.67
N LEU A 262 -14.72 -9.75 27.65
CA LEU A 262 -15.26 -10.09 26.33
C LEU A 262 -15.33 -11.62 26.22
N GLU A 263 -16.53 -12.20 26.37
CA GLU A 263 -16.72 -13.64 26.22
C GLU A 263 -16.37 -14.09 24.80
N ILE A 264 -15.54 -15.14 24.66
CA ILE A 264 -15.19 -15.77 23.40
C ILE A 264 -15.58 -17.25 23.42
N GLU A 265 -15.72 -17.84 22.23
CA GLU A 265 -16.05 -19.24 22.07
C GLU A 265 -14.91 -20.16 22.56
N ARG A 266 -15.27 -21.33 23.10
CA ARG A 266 -14.31 -22.27 23.68
C ARG A 266 -13.25 -22.74 22.66
N ASP A 267 -13.67 -22.99 21.43
CA ASP A 267 -12.75 -23.48 20.39
C ASP A 267 -11.77 -22.40 19.96
N LEU A 268 -12.24 -21.15 19.86
CA LEU A 268 -11.38 -19.99 19.63
C LEU A 268 -10.36 -19.82 20.77
N ALA A 269 -10.79 -19.95 22.03
CA ALA A 269 -9.90 -19.84 23.17
C ALA A 269 -8.82 -20.90 23.20
N LYS A 270 -9.16 -22.16 22.86
CA LYS A 270 -8.18 -23.24 22.72
C LYS A 270 -7.16 -22.96 21.62
N PHE A 271 -7.65 -22.55 20.45
CA PHE A 271 -6.78 -22.20 19.32
C PHE A 271 -5.82 -21.08 19.67
N VAL A 272 -6.30 -20.04 20.35
CA VAL A 272 -5.44 -18.92 20.82
C VAL A 272 -4.40 -19.42 21.83
N ARG A 273 -4.77 -20.29 22.80
CA ARG A 273 -3.82 -20.87 23.75
C ARG A 273 -2.71 -21.69 23.08
N GLU A 274 -3.03 -22.38 21.99
CA GLU A 274 -2.04 -23.20 21.24
C GLU A 274 -1.07 -22.34 20.41
N LYS A 275 -1.54 -21.21 19.89
CA LYS A 275 -0.78 -20.35 18.96
C LYS A 275 -0.08 -19.19 19.65
N ALA A 276 -0.60 -18.70 20.76
CA ALA A 276 0.00 -17.58 21.48
C ALA A 276 1.22 -18.00 22.30
N SER A 277 2.18 -17.11 22.44
CA SER A 277 3.39 -17.29 23.25
C SER A 277 3.11 -17.23 24.77
N GLY A 278 1.88 -16.96 25.17
CA GLY A 278 1.43 -16.83 26.57
C GLY A 278 -0.02 -16.37 26.68
N PRO A 279 -0.52 -16.12 27.89
CA PRO A 279 -1.90 -15.71 28.13
C PRO A 279 -2.18 -14.27 27.67
N ASP A 280 -1.14 -13.43 27.54
CA ASP A 280 -1.26 -12.06 27.14
C ASP A 280 -1.30 -11.95 25.61
N VAL A 281 -2.35 -11.31 25.12
CA VAL A 281 -2.62 -11.09 23.69
C VAL A 281 -3.01 -9.63 23.46
N VAL A 282 -3.07 -9.22 22.20
CA VAL A 282 -3.58 -7.91 21.81
C VAL A 282 -4.84 -8.11 20.96
N ILE A 283 -5.90 -7.40 21.29
CA ILE A 283 -7.10 -7.34 20.46
C ILE A 283 -6.93 -6.25 19.43
N GLY A 284 -7.12 -6.59 18.14
CA GLY A 284 -7.19 -5.65 17.03
C GLY A 284 -8.63 -5.54 16.50
N ILE A 285 -9.13 -4.31 16.30
CA ILE A 285 -10.45 -4.09 15.71
C ILE A 285 -10.49 -2.82 14.86
N ARG A 286 -11.04 -2.92 13.66
CA ARG A 286 -11.20 -1.76 12.77
C ARG A 286 -12.27 -0.80 13.29
N PRO A 287 -12.14 0.53 13.06
CA PRO A 287 -13.12 1.54 13.51
C PRO A 287 -14.55 1.28 13.04
N GLU A 288 -14.76 0.76 11.85
CA GLU A 288 -16.09 0.41 11.31
C GLU A 288 -16.74 -0.79 11.98
N ASN A 289 -15.96 -1.61 12.68
CA ASN A 289 -16.42 -2.80 13.40
C ASN A 289 -16.68 -2.53 14.88
N VAL A 290 -16.52 -1.28 15.33
CA VAL A 290 -16.95 -0.80 16.65
C VAL A 290 -18.31 -0.11 16.51
N LYS A 291 -19.36 -0.77 16.96
CA LYS A 291 -20.73 -0.22 16.90
C LYS A 291 -20.99 0.65 18.13
N VAL A 292 -21.46 1.88 17.91
CA VAL A 292 -21.73 2.88 18.96
C VAL A 292 -23.23 3.07 19.11
N TYR A 293 -23.71 3.05 20.34
CA TYR A 293 -25.11 3.24 20.73
C TYR A 293 -25.22 4.39 21.73
N THR A 294 -26.32 5.12 21.68
CA THR A 294 -26.61 6.26 22.56
C THR A 294 -27.47 5.89 23.76
N ARG A 295 -27.92 4.64 23.84
CA ARG A 295 -28.78 4.14 24.93
C ARG A 295 -28.23 2.82 25.47
N PRO A 296 -28.38 2.55 26.79
CA PRO A 296 -27.96 1.29 27.36
C PRO A 296 -28.78 0.12 26.80
N MET A 297 -28.09 -0.97 26.45
CA MET A 297 -28.69 -2.24 26.06
C MET A 297 -27.88 -3.39 26.66
N LYS A 298 -28.47 -4.58 26.70
CA LYS A 298 -27.80 -5.78 27.24
C LYS A 298 -26.54 -6.09 26.45
N ASN A 299 -25.46 -6.44 27.13
CA ASN A 299 -24.15 -6.80 26.53
C ASN A 299 -23.43 -5.67 25.78
N LEU A 300 -23.70 -4.42 26.12
CA LEU A 300 -22.91 -3.29 25.69
C LEU A 300 -21.90 -2.86 26.76
N ILE A 301 -20.77 -2.35 26.34
CA ILE A 301 -19.76 -1.76 27.19
C ILE A 301 -20.09 -0.28 27.35
N LYS A 302 -20.29 0.18 28.60
CA LYS A 302 -20.46 1.61 28.89
C LYS A 302 -19.10 2.31 28.70
N THR A 303 -19.12 3.45 28.03
CA THR A 303 -17.94 4.26 27.72
C THR A 303 -18.31 5.75 27.76
N LYS A 304 -17.29 6.60 27.67
CA LYS A 304 -17.44 8.05 27.53
C LYS A 304 -16.84 8.50 26.21
N ILE A 305 -17.49 9.48 25.57
CA ILE A 305 -17.00 10.08 24.35
C ILE A 305 -15.88 11.06 24.71
N TYR A 306 -14.68 10.80 24.20
CA TYR A 306 -13.52 11.67 24.35
C TYR A 306 -13.48 12.78 23.29
N LEU A 307 -13.71 12.42 22.00
CA LEU A 307 -13.64 13.37 20.88
C LEU A 307 -14.60 12.93 19.76
N VAL A 308 -15.20 13.91 19.07
CA VAL A 308 -16.05 13.68 17.88
C VAL A 308 -15.50 14.46 16.69
N GLN A 309 -15.05 13.76 15.66
CA GLN A 309 -14.52 14.33 14.41
C GLN A 309 -15.51 14.12 13.26
N ARG A 310 -16.14 15.19 12.77
CA ARG A 310 -17.10 15.15 11.66
C ARG A 310 -16.41 15.54 10.35
N LEU A 311 -16.26 14.57 9.44
CA LEU A 311 -15.56 14.74 8.16
C LEU A 311 -16.53 14.83 6.96
N GLY A 312 -17.77 15.23 7.20
CA GLY A 312 -18.79 15.33 6.16
C GLY A 312 -19.51 14.00 5.92
N ASN A 313 -18.90 13.09 5.21
CA ASN A 313 -19.45 11.75 4.88
C ASN A 313 -19.31 10.73 6.00
N ASP A 314 -18.36 10.93 6.92
CA ASP A 314 -18.07 10.05 8.05
C ASP A 314 -17.94 10.84 9.35
N THR A 315 -18.26 10.20 10.47
CA THR A 315 -17.98 10.72 11.81
C THR A 315 -17.13 9.70 12.56
N TYR A 316 -15.95 10.11 13.02
CA TYR A 316 -15.12 9.31 13.91
C TYR A 316 -15.34 9.74 15.37
N VAL A 317 -15.55 8.76 16.24
CA VAL A 317 -15.77 8.97 17.65
C VAL A 317 -14.69 8.26 18.43
N SER A 318 -13.89 9.02 19.16
CA SER A 318 -12.90 8.48 20.10
C SER A 318 -13.58 8.19 21.44
N LEU A 319 -13.40 6.99 21.97
CA LEU A 319 -14.11 6.44 23.11
C LEU A 319 -13.13 5.90 24.15
N GLU A 320 -13.39 6.18 25.43
CA GLU A 320 -12.57 5.70 26.55
C GLU A 320 -12.99 4.27 26.94
N VAL A 321 -12.13 3.28 26.68
CA VAL A 321 -12.37 1.87 27.00
C VAL A 321 -11.29 1.37 27.96
N GLY A 322 -11.59 1.36 29.23
CA GLY A 322 -10.59 1.15 30.29
C GLY A 322 -9.52 2.25 30.22
N LYS A 323 -8.26 1.86 30.05
CA LYS A 323 -7.12 2.78 29.84
C LYS A 323 -6.89 3.11 28.37
N ASN A 324 -7.65 2.51 27.44
CA ASN A 324 -7.44 2.65 26.02
C ASN A 324 -8.36 3.71 25.44
N LEU A 325 -7.87 4.42 24.43
CA LEU A 325 -8.67 5.29 23.57
C LEU A 325 -8.87 4.56 22.25
N ILE A 326 -10.13 4.26 21.90
CA ILE A 326 -10.46 3.58 20.64
C ILE A 326 -11.29 4.47 19.74
N ILE A 327 -11.13 4.30 18.44
CA ILE A 327 -11.85 5.04 17.41
C ILE A 327 -12.97 4.16 16.84
N ALA A 328 -14.18 4.69 16.78
CA ALA A 328 -15.29 4.10 16.07
C ALA A 328 -15.70 4.97 14.89
N ARG A 329 -16.06 4.34 13.78
CA ARG A 329 -16.66 5.02 12.63
C ARG A 329 -18.18 4.96 12.75
N THR A 330 -18.83 6.12 12.68
CA THR A 330 -20.29 6.25 12.82
C THR A 330 -20.87 7.04 11.63
N SER A 331 -22.22 7.04 11.57
CA SER A 331 -22.94 7.84 10.59
C SER A 331 -22.73 9.34 10.81
N PRO A 332 -22.74 10.17 9.75
CA PRO A 332 -22.76 11.64 9.87
C PRO A 332 -23.90 12.18 10.73
N ALA A 333 -24.99 11.42 10.87
CA ALA A 333 -26.13 11.77 11.72
C ALA A 333 -25.89 11.56 13.23
N PHE A 334 -24.70 11.16 13.64
CA PHE A 334 -24.35 10.98 15.05
C PHE A 334 -24.40 12.32 15.80
N LYS A 335 -25.28 12.43 16.83
CA LYS A 335 -25.59 13.70 17.48
C LYS A 335 -24.86 13.95 18.81
N ASN A 336 -24.38 12.89 19.47
CA ASN A 336 -23.70 13.00 20.75
C ASN A 336 -22.43 13.84 20.66
N LYS A 337 -22.04 14.40 21.80
CA LYS A 337 -20.91 15.33 21.96
C LYS A 337 -19.84 14.71 22.87
N GLU A 338 -18.72 15.39 22.94
CA GLU A 338 -17.65 15.12 23.89
C GLU A 338 -18.17 15.18 25.33
N GLY A 339 -17.78 14.22 26.13
CA GLY A 339 -18.24 14.08 27.52
C GLY A 339 -19.53 13.29 27.70
N ASP A 340 -20.32 13.07 26.65
CA ASP A 340 -21.54 12.25 26.72
C ASP A 340 -21.22 10.79 27.00
N GLU A 341 -22.15 10.09 27.66
CA GLU A 341 -22.11 8.63 27.77
C GLU A 341 -22.45 7.98 26.44
N ALA A 342 -21.73 6.93 26.10
CA ALA A 342 -22.02 6.06 24.97
C ALA A 342 -21.88 4.59 25.36
N TYR A 343 -22.39 3.73 24.53
CA TYR A 343 -22.35 2.29 24.73
C TYR A 343 -21.82 1.65 23.47
N ILE A 344 -20.88 0.71 23.58
CA ILE A 344 -20.26 0.09 22.41
C ILE A 344 -20.41 -1.41 22.40
N LYS A 345 -20.32 -1.96 21.20
CA LYS A 345 -20.22 -3.39 20.93
C LYS A 345 -19.17 -3.65 19.87
N PHE A 346 -18.26 -4.54 20.16
CA PHE A 346 -17.30 -5.04 19.18
C PHE A 346 -17.95 -6.09 18.28
N ASP A 347 -17.77 -5.99 16.98
CA ASP A 347 -18.13 -7.05 16.05
C ASP A 347 -17.07 -8.17 16.15
N LYS A 348 -17.40 -9.21 16.90
CA LYS A 348 -16.49 -10.33 17.22
C LYS A 348 -16.02 -11.09 15.98
N LYS A 349 -16.79 -11.06 14.87
CA LYS A 349 -16.41 -11.73 13.60
C LYS A 349 -15.23 -11.05 12.90
N HIS A 350 -15.04 -9.77 13.19
CA HIS A 350 -13.99 -8.93 12.60
C HIS A 350 -12.96 -8.48 13.66
N MET A 351 -12.91 -9.15 14.77
CA MET A 351 -11.94 -8.89 15.83
C MET A 351 -10.74 -9.81 15.62
N HIS A 352 -9.55 -9.23 15.63
CA HIS A 352 -8.30 -9.97 15.52
C HIS A 352 -7.69 -10.20 16.89
N ILE A 353 -7.07 -11.35 17.08
CA ILE A 353 -6.28 -11.70 18.27
C ILE A 353 -4.83 -11.86 17.81
N ILE A 354 -3.95 -11.12 18.45
CA ILE A 354 -2.55 -10.97 18.06
C ILE A 354 -1.68 -11.44 19.22
N ASP A 355 -0.69 -12.24 18.94
CA ASP A 355 0.29 -12.65 19.95
C ASP A 355 1.14 -11.45 20.39
N LYS A 356 1.18 -11.19 21.69
CA LYS A 356 1.84 -9.99 22.24
C LYS A 356 3.35 -9.97 22.00
N LYS A 357 4.02 -11.14 21.94
CA LYS A 357 5.48 -11.22 21.76
C LYS A 357 5.91 -11.16 20.32
N SER A 358 5.29 -11.94 19.45
CA SER A 358 5.66 -12.01 18.02
C SER A 358 4.98 -10.96 17.17
N GLU A 359 3.97 -10.27 17.69
CA GLU A 359 3.09 -9.34 16.99
C GLU A 359 2.38 -9.93 15.75
N LYS A 360 2.38 -11.27 15.62
CA LYS A 360 1.66 -11.98 14.55
C LYS A 360 0.18 -12.12 14.91
N VAL A 361 -0.67 -11.97 13.91
CA VAL A 361 -2.10 -12.22 14.04
C VAL A 361 -2.32 -13.73 14.15
N ILE A 362 -3.06 -14.15 15.17
CA ILE A 362 -3.44 -15.54 15.41
C ILE A 362 -4.77 -15.85 14.70
N VAL A 363 -5.73 -14.89 14.80
CA VAL A 363 -7.09 -14.98 14.24
C VAL A 363 -7.50 -13.62 13.69
#